data_4234bd19c76870cd78db7605594d6a56
#
_entry.id   4234bd19c76870cd78db7605594d6a56
#
_cell.length_a   1.000
_cell.length_b   1.000
_cell.length_c   1.000
_cell.angle_alpha   90.00
_cell.angle_beta   90.00
_cell.angle_gamma   90.00
#
_symmetry.space_group_name_H-M   'P 1'
#
loop_
_entity.id
_entity.type
_entity.pdbx_description
1 polymer ?
#
loop_
_entity_poly.entity_id
_entity_poly.type
_entity_poly.pdbx_seq_one_letter_code
_entity_poly.pdbx_strand_id
1 'polypeptide(L)' 'ANIVANAIMSLAPAVPGLMADNGVFIARGIIDSRKDEVLAALKAAGLAVQEVKEKRGWECIICKK' A
#
# COMPACT_ATOMS: atom_id res chain seq x y z
N ALA A 1 -4.96 12.06 12.52
CA ALA A 1 -4.41 11.74 11.20
C ALA A 1 -3.67 10.41 11.21
N ASN A 2 -3.71 9.66 10.13
CA ASN A 2 -3.00 8.40 10.03
C ASN A 2 -1.64 8.61 9.36
N ILE A 3 -0.60 8.66 10.19
CA ILE A 3 0.76 8.92 9.72
C ILE A 3 1.24 7.81 8.77
N VAL A 4 0.85 6.56 9.04
CA VAL A 4 1.26 5.41 8.23
C VAL A 4 0.71 5.52 6.81
N ALA A 5 -0.58 5.83 6.66
CA ALA A 5 -1.19 5.98 5.36
C ALA A 5 -0.52 7.10 4.56
N ASN A 6 -0.25 8.24 5.19
CA ASN A 6 0.42 9.35 4.55
C ASN A 6 1.83 8.97 4.09
N ALA A 7 2.57 8.24 4.94
CA ALA A 7 3.93 7.80 4.61
C ALA A 7 3.92 6.84 3.42
N ILE A 8 2.99 5.89 3.39
CA ILE A 8 2.86 4.94 2.30
C ILE A 8 2.56 5.66 0.99
N MET A 9 1.62 6.61 1.01
CA MET A 9 1.27 7.36 -0.19
C MET A 9 2.43 8.20 -0.71
N SER A 10 3.23 8.78 0.20
CA SER A 10 4.42 9.54 -0.19
C SER A 10 5.50 8.67 -0.80
N LEU A 11 5.65 7.44 -0.31
CA LEU A 11 6.68 6.51 -0.78
C LEU A 11 6.27 5.77 -2.05
N ALA A 12 4.97 5.62 -2.29
CA ALA A 12 4.46 4.75 -3.35
C ALA A 12 5.12 4.98 -4.72
N PRO A 13 5.34 6.22 -5.18
CA PRO A 13 5.95 6.42 -6.50
C PRO A 13 7.36 5.83 -6.62
N ALA A 14 8.11 5.74 -5.52
CA ALA A 14 9.47 5.21 -5.53
C ALA A 14 9.54 3.70 -5.33
N VAL A 15 8.47 3.09 -4.83
CA VAL A 15 8.48 1.67 -4.42
C VAL A 15 8.80 0.72 -5.57
N PRO A 16 8.18 0.84 -6.77
CA PRO A 16 8.48 -0.12 -7.84
C PRO A 16 9.96 -0.14 -8.24
N GLY A 17 10.62 1.00 -8.23
CA GLY A 17 12.04 1.08 -8.56
C GLY A 17 12.96 0.44 -7.53
N LEU A 18 12.47 0.23 -6.32
CA LEU A 18 13.23 -0.38 -5.23
C LEU A 18 12.95 -1.87 -5.09
N MET A 19 11.94 -2.39 -5.78
CA MET A 19 11.53 -3.79 -5.66
C MET A 19 12.26 -4.67 -6.68
N ALA A 20 12.59 -5.89 -6.27
CA ALA A 20 13.00 -6.93 -7.21
C ALA A 20 11.81 -7.29 -8.11
N ASP A 21 12.07 -7.86 -9.29
CA ASP A 21 11.02 -8.18 -10.26
C ASP A 21 9.94 -9.11 -9.70
N ASN A 22 10.33 -10.04 -8.82
CA ASN A 22 9.40 -10.94 -8.15
C ASN A 22 9.15 -10.56 -6.71
N GLY A 23 9.44 -9.31 -6.36
CA GLY A 23 9.29 -8.82 -5.00
C GLY A 23 7.84 -8.56 -4.62
N VAL A 24 7.61 -8.47 -3.30
CA VAL A 24 6.31 -8.19 -2.73
C VAL A 24 6.45 -6.97 -1.82
N PHE A 25 5.52 -6.04 -1.93
CA PHE A 25 5.45 -4.89 -1.05
C PHE A 25 4.22 -5.05 -0.14
N ILE A 26 4.44 -5.01 1.18
CA ILE A 26 3.38 -5.16 2.16
C ILE A 26 3.20 -3.85 2.90
N ALA A 27 2.02 -3.26 2.77
CA ALA A 27 1.66 -2.02 3.46
C ALA A 27 0.72 -2.36 4.61
N ARG A 28 1.13 -2.06 5.84
CA ARG A 28 0.39 -2.40 7.06
C ARG A 28 0.06 -1.15 7.87
N GLY A 29 -0.81 -1.32 8.84
CA GLY A 29 -1.13 -0.27 9.80
C GLY A 29 -1.97 0.84 9.19
N ILE A 30 -2.69 0.54 8.14
CA ILE A 30 -3.54 1.50 7.45
C ILE A 30 -4.90 1.48 8.14
N ILE A 31 -5.33 2.64 8.64
CA ILE A 31 -6.68 2.74 9.21
C ILE A 31 -7.72 2.58 8.10
N ASP A 32 -8.80 1.88 8.42
CA ASP A 32 -9.83 1.49 7.44
C ASP A 32 -10.36 2.68 6.63
N SER A 33 -10.55 3.82 7.26
CA SER A 33 -11.07 5.02 6.60
C SER A 33 -10.12 5.60 5.53
N ARG A 34 -8.85 5.19 5.53
CA ARG A 34 -7.85 5.67 4.57
C ARG A 34 -7.48 4.62 3.51
N LYS A 35 -8.11 3.46 3.53
CA LYS A 35 -7.78 2.35 2.64
C LYS A 35 -7.88 2.74 1.16
N ASP A 36 -8.97 3.36 0.77
CA ASP A 36 -9.20 3.67 -0.64
C ASP A 36 -8.17 4.65 -1.20
N GLU A 37 -7.75 5.62 -0.40
CA GLU A 37 -6.69 6.56 -0.79
C GLU A 37 -5.37 5.84 -1.01
N VAL A 38 -5.02 4.94 -0.09
CA VAL A 38 -3.77 4.18 -0.18
C VAL A 38 -3.80 3.26 -1.40
N LEU A 39 -4.92 2.57 -1.61
CA LEU A 39 -5.07 1.70 -2.78
C LEU A 39 -4.88 2.49 -4.08
N ALA A 40 -5.48 3.67 -4.17
CA ALA A 40 -5.35 4.50 -5.35
C ALA A 40 -3.89 4.91 -5.59
N ALA A 41 -3.17 5.28 -4.52
CA ALA A 41 -1.78 5.68 -4.62
C ALA A 41 -0.88 4.52 -5.07
N LEU A 42 -1.12 3.32 -4.54
CA LEU A 42 -0.33 2.15 -4.92
C LEU A 42 -0.56 1.77 -6.38
N LYS A 43 -1.81 1.80 -6.83
CA LYS A 43 -2.15 1.52 -8.22
C LYS A 43 -1.58 2.57 -9.16
N ALA A 44 -1.65 3.84 -8.79
CA ALA A 44 -1.10 4.93 -9.60
C ALA A 44 0.41 4.81 -9.76
N ALA A 45 1.08 4.21 -8.79
CA ALA A 45 2.52 3.98 -8.85
C ALA A 45 2.88 2.76 -9.73
N GLY A 46 1.89 2.03 -10.23
CA GLY A 46 2.13 0.87 -11.08
C GLY A 46 2.22 -0.45 -10.33
N LEU A 47 1.87 -0.47 -9.05
CA LEU A 47 1.86 -1.69 -8.27
C LEU A 47 0.56 -2.46 -8.49
N ALA A 48 0.67 -3.80 -8.57
CA ALA A 48 -0.48 -4.68 -8.71
C ALA A 48 -0.91 -5.15 -7.32
N VAL A 49 -2.10 -4.74 -6.90
CA VAL A 49 -2.65 -5.16 -5.60
C VAL A 49 -3.08 -6.62 -5.70
N GLN A 50 -2.48 -7.48 -4.87
CA GLN A 50 -2.76 -8.91 -4.86
C GLN A 50 -3.81 -9.26 -3.83
N GLU A 51 -3.75 -8.62 -2.66
CA GLU A 51 -4.62 -8.97 -1.56
C GLU A 51 -4.80 -7.78 -0.63
N VAL A 52 -6.00 -7.65 -0.09
CA VAL A 52 -6.30 -6.65 0.94
C VAL A 52 -6.92 -7.41 2.10
N LYS A 53 -6.31 -7.30 3.28
CA LYS A 53 -6.81 -7.93 4.50
C LYS A 53 -7.23 -6.86 5.49
N GLU A 54 -8.34 -7.09 6.16
CA GLU A 54 -8.85 -6.17 7.17
C GLU A 54 -8.97 -6.92 8.49
N LYS A 55 -8.57 -6.27 9.57
CA LYS A 55 -8.70 -6.83 10.91
C LYS A 55 -8.89 -5.69 11.90
N ARG A 56 -10.05 -5.67 12.55
CA ARG A 56 -10.36 -4.71 13.63
C ARG A 56 -10.15 -3.25 13.21
N GLY A 57 -10.55 -2.91 11.98
CA GLY A 57 -10.43 -1.55 11.48
C GLY A 57 -9.06 -1.19 10.91
N TRP A 58 -8.13 -2.13 10.86
CA TRP A 58 -6.81 -1.94 10.26
C TRP A 58 -6.70 -2.74 8.98
N GLU A 59 -6.05 -2.16 7.99
CA GLU A 59 -5.88 -2.77 6.68
C GLU A 59 -4.43 -3.14 6.42
N CYS A 60 -4.26 -4.24 5.69
CA CYS A 60 -2.97 -4.69 5.18
C CYS A 60 -3.12 -4.92 3.69
N ILE A 61 -2.28 -4.29 2.88
CA ILE A 61 -2.34 -4.38 1.42
C ILE A 61 -1.07 -5.05 0.93
N ILE A 62 -1.21 -6.11 0.13
CA ILE A 62 -0.10 -6.86 -0.43
C ILE A 62 -0.05 -6.59 -1.92
N CYS A 63 1.08 -6.10 -2.40
CA CYS A 63 1.26 -5.71 -3.79
C CYS A 63 2.45 -6.41 -4.41
N LYS A 64 2.40 -6.54 -5.75
CA LYS A 64 3.53 -6.95 -6.57
C LYS A 64 3.86 -5.83 -7.56
N LYS A 65 5.07 -5.90 -8.07
CA LYS A 65 5.54 -4.96 -9.08
C LYS A 65 4.77 -5.08 -10.39
#